data_cbe6b6ca5c03bb1c3c1eca381c7caba1
#
_entry.id   cbe6b6ca5c03bb1c3c1eca381c7caba1
#
_cell.length_a   1.000
_cell.length_b   1.000
_cell.length_c   1.000
_cell.angle_alpha   90.00
_cell.angle_beta   90.00
_cell.angle_gamma   90.00
#
_symmetry.space_group_name_H-M   'P 1'
#
loop_
_entity.id
_entity.type
_entity.pdbx_description
1 polymer ?
#
loop_
_entity_poly.entity_id
_entity_poly.type
_entity_poly.pdbx_seq_one_letter_code
_entity_poly.pdbx_strand_id
1 'polypeptide(L)'
;MAPQNLEGVLKAAGNTVKMLRNSQIGAYVYPVVPSEFTNWRDEQRAWRDSAVLFDQSHHMAELTIKGPDALKLCTYTTINSFANFPVNRAKQMVPTSYEGHVIGDGILFHLDKDELLFVGRAPTVNWLQFHCETGGF
;
A
#
# COMPACT_ATOMS: atom_id res chain seq x y z
N MET A 1 -13.37 -24.12 12.83
CA MET A 1 -13.71 -23.83 11.43
C MET A 1 -12.43 -23.58 10.67
N ALA A 2 -12.20 -24.21 9.53
CA ALA A 2 -11.06 -23.89 8.69
C ALA A 2 -11.14 -22.41 8.26
N PRO A 3 -10.01 -21.68 8.18
CA PRO A 3 -10.02 -20.30 7.72
C PRO A 3 -10.61 -20.24 6.31
N GLN A 4 -11.64 -19.44 6.13
CA GLN A 4 -12.25 -19.21 4.82
C GLN A 4 -11.26 -18.43 3.95
N ASN A 5 -10.80 -19.04 2.86
CA ASN A 5 -10.03 -18.29 1.88
C ASN A 5 -10.97 -17.41 1.02
N LEU A 6 -10.40 -16.43 0.32
CA LEU A 6 -11.16 -15.48 -0.49
C LEU A 6 -12.04 -16.18 -1.55
N GLU A 7 -11.52 -17.22 -2.19
CA GLU A 7 -12.27 -17.98 -3.21
C GLU A 7 -13.53 -18.64 -2.62
N GLY A 8 -13.44 -19.23 -1.43
CA GLY A 8 -14.56 -19.82 -0.71
C GLY A 8 -15.62 -18.78 -0.37
N VAL A 9 -15.21 -17.59 0.07
CA VAL A 9 -16.11 -16.46 0.36
C VAL A 9 -16.84 -15.99 -0.90
N LEU A 10 -16.12 -15.82 -2.01
CA LEU A 10 -16.70 -15.39 -3.28
C LEU A 10 -17.69 -16.41 -3.85
N LYS A 11 -17.34 -17.71 -3.80
CA LYS A 11 -18.25 -18.79 -4.22
C LYS A 11 -19.52 -18.84 -3.38
N ALA A 12 -19.38 -18.72 -2.05
CA ALA A 12 -20.52 -18.72 -1.13
C ALA A 12 -21.44 -17.50 -1.32
N ALA A 13 -20.89 -16.35 -1.68
CA ALA A 13 -21.66 -15.13 -1.89
C ALA A 13 -22.54 -15.17 -3.13
N GLY A 14 -22.20 -15.99 -4.14
CA GLY A 14 -22.89 -16.11 -5.42
C GLY A 14 -22.90 -14.84 -6.26
N ASN A 15 -23.09 -13.67 -5.65
CA ASN A 15 -23.02 -12.37 -6.30
C ASN A 15 -22.15 -11.40 -5.50
N THR A 16 -20.95 -11.19 -5.97
CA THR A 16 -19.93 -10.35 -5.32
C THR A 16 -20.37 -8.90 -5.16
N VAL A 17 -21.09 -8.34 -6.12
CA VAL A 17 -21.58 -6.95 -6.05
C VAL A 17 -22.59 -6.79 -4.92
N LYS A 18 -23.51 -7.73 -4.77
CA LYS A 18 -24.47 -7.72 -3.64
C LYS A 18 -23.76 -7.90 -2.31
N MET A 19 -22.76 -8.78 -2.23
CA MET A 19 -21.94 -8.98 -1.04
C MET A 19 -21.26 -7.67 -0.61
N LEU A 20 -20.61 -6.97 -1.54
CA LEU A 20 -19.93 -5.71 -1.26
C LEU A 20 -20.91 -4.59 -0.87
N ARG A 21 -22.03 -4.46 -1.58
CA ARG A 21 -23.07 -3.45 -1.26
C ARG A 21 -23.71 -3.65 0.10
N ASN A 22 -23.80 -4.88 0.56
CA ASN A 22 -24.39 -5.22 1.86
C ASN A 22 -23.34 -5.45 2.94
N SER A 23 -22.08 -5.08 2.68
CA SER A 23 -21.00 -5.19 3.67
C SER A 23 -21.32 -4.35 4.91
N GLN A 24 -21.12 -4.93 6.08
CA GLN A 24 -21.26 -4.24 7.37
C GLN A 24 -19.97 -3.50 7.77
N ILE A 25 -18.94 -3.54 6.93
CA ILE A 25 -17.73 -2.76 7.13
C ILE A 25 -18.09 -1.30 6.86
N GLY A 26 -18.09 -0.49 7.91
CA GLY A 26 -18.35 0.95 7.84
C GLY A 26 -17.24 1.73 7.13
N ALA A 27 -17.46 3.02 6.97
CA ALA A 27 -16.43 3.93 6.47
C ALA A 27 -15.23 3.97 7.41
N TYR A 28 -14.04 4.12 6.84
CA TYR A 28 -12.84 4.42 7.64
C TYR A 28 -13.01 5.77 8.34
N VAL A 29 -12.82 5.76 9.65
CA VAL A 29 -12.85 6.97 10.48
C VAL A 29 -11.47 7.16 11.08
N TYR A 30 -10.82 8.24 10.71
CA TYR A 30 -9.55 8.64 11.32
C TYR A 30 -9.78 9.71 12.36
N PRO A 31 -9.25 9.56 13.58
CA PRO A 31 -9.29 10.63 14.57
C PRO A 31 -8.68 11.91 13.99
N VAL A 32 -9.28 13.04 14.30
CA VAL A 32 -8.84 14.40 13.91
C VAL A 32 -8.82 14.71 12.41
N VAL A 33 -9.13 13.77 11.55
CA VAL A 33 -9.24 14.00 10.10
C VAL A 33 -10.72 13.94 9.72
N PRO A 34 -11.33 15.05 9.29
CA PRO A 34 -12.72 15.03 8.83
C PRO A 34 -12.86 14.17 7.56
N SER A 35 -13.96 13.46 7.45
CA SER A 35 -14.27 12.65 6.28
C SER A 35 -14.53 13.48 5.01
N GLU A 36 -14.91 14.74 5.20
CA GLU A 36 -15.14 15.72 4.15
C GLU A 36 -14.59 17.07 4.62
N PHE A 37 -13.97 17.81 3.74
CA PHE A 37 -13.55 19.20 4.02
C PHE A 37 -14.65 20.20 3.63
N THR A 38 -15.28 19.99 2.49
CA THR A 38 -16.43 20.79 2.02
C THR A 38 -17.69 19.92 1.98
N ASN A 39 -17.92 19.25 0.85
CA ASN A 39 -18.87 18.18 0.71
C ASN A 39 -18.39 17.20 -0.39
N TRP A 40 -18.71 15.92 -0.24
CA TRP A 40 -18.20 14.88 -1.11
C TRP A 40 -18.56 15.06 -2.60
N ARG A 41 -19.70 15.70 -2.91
CA ARG A 41 -20.13 15.91 -4.29
C ARG A 41 -19.26 16.95 -5.01
N ASP A 42 -18.94 18.03 -4.35
CA ASP A 42 -18.09 19.08 -4.90
C ASP A 42 -16.63 18.64 -4.95
N GLU A 43 -16.19 17.87 -3.98
CA GLU A 43 -14.85 17.24 -3.96
C GLU A 43 -14.68 16.26 -5.12
N GLN A 44 -15.68 15.41 -5.41
CA GLN A 44 -15.65 14.53 -6.57
C GLN A 44 -15.69 15.29 -7.91
N ARG A 45 -16.43 16.41 -7.99
CA ARG A 45 -16.40 17.26 -9.17
C ARG A 45 -15.04 17.91 -9.36
N ALA A 46 -14.44 18.43 -8.28
CA ALA A 46 -13.11 19.01 -8.32
C ALA A 46 -12.06 18.00 -8.82
N TRP A 47 -12.15 16.73 -8.40
CA TRP A 47 -11.29 15.68 -8.91
C TRP A 47 -11.38 15.53 -10.44
N ARG A 48 -12.59 15.59 -10.98
CA ARG A 48 -12.84 15.42 -12.42
C ARG A 48 -12.48 16.67 -13.22
N ASP A 49 -12.85 17.85 -12.71
CA ASP A 49 -12.94 19.07 -13.50
C ASP A 49 -11.80 20.07 -13.22
N SER A 50 -11.06 19.91 -12.13
CA SER A 50 -10.00 20.83 -11.73
C SER A 50 -8.86 20.11 -10.98
N ALA A 51 -8.70 20.37 -9.69
CA ALA A 51 -7.72 19.73 -8.83
C ALA A 51 -8.28 19.55 -7.41
N VAL A 52 -7.78 18.53 -6.71
CA VAL A 52 -8.13 18.26 -5.33
C VAL A 52 -6.86 17.92 -4.53
N LEU A 53 -6.78 18.42 -3.31
CA LEU A 53 -5.74 18.09 -2.35
C LEU A 53 -6.33 17.15 -1.30
N PHE A 54 -5.72 15.97 -1.14
CA PHE A 54 -6.11 15.00 -0.12
C PHE A 54 -5.12 15.02 1.04
N ASP A 55 -5.63 15.05 2.27
CA ASP A 55 -4.85 14.69 3.43
C ASP A 55 -4.75 13.15 3.50
N GLN A 56 -3.57 12.63 3.22
CA GLN A 56 -3.26 11.20 3.28
C GLN A 56 -2.54 10.79 4.57
N SER A 57 -2.37 11.71 5.52
CA SER A 57 -1.84 11.40 6.85
C SER A 57 -2.70 10.30 7.51
N HIS A 58 -2.07 9.42 8.23
CA HIS A 58 -2.72 8.28 8.92
C HIS A 58 -3.38 7.22 7.99
N HIS A 59 -3.32 7.41 6.67
CA HIS A 59 -3.92 6.46 5.73
C HIS A 59 -3.07 5.20 5.55
N MET A 60 -1.75 5.34 5.55
CA MET A 60 -0.78 4.29 5.32
C MET A 60 0.28 4.24 6.44
N ALA A 61 0.98 3.12 6.51
CA ALA A 61 2.20 3.00 7.29
C ALA A 61 3.38 3.49 6.44
N GLU A 62 4.33 4.14 7.08
CA GLU A 62 5.56 4.63 6.48
C GLU A 62 6.75 3.85 7.02
N LEU A 63 7.69 3.50 6.15
CA LEU A 63 8.92 2.82 6.49
C LEU A 63 10.09 3.51 5.80
N THR A 64 10.96 4.14 6.58
CA THR A 64 12.25 4.62 6.07
C THR A 64 13.26 3.47 6.06
N ILE A 65 13.89 3.24 4.91
CA ILE A 65 14.90 2.21 4.69
C ILE A 65 16.22 2.91 4.37
N LYS A 66 17.22 2.71 5.21
CA LYS A 66 18.52 3.40 5.07
C LYS A 66 19.66 2.39 5.04
N GLY A 67 20.63 2.64 4.18
CA GLY A 67 21.86 1.89 4.08
C GLY A 67 22.22 1.54 2.64
N PRO A 68 23.44 1.06 2.40
CA PRO A 68 23.94 0.78 1.06
C PRO A 68 23.17 -0.32 0.35
N ASP A 69 22.53 -1.22 1.08
CA ASP A 69 21.72 -2.32 0.55
C ASP A 69 20.20 -2.02 0.52
N ALA A 70 19.77 -0.80 0.83
CA ALA A 70 18.36 -0.42 0.88
C ALA A 70 17.61 -0.77 -0.43
N LEU A 71 18.19 -0.40 -1.58
CA LEU A 71 17.60 -0.71 -2.87
C LEU A 71 17.66 -2.21 -3.23
N LYS A 72 18.69 -2.90 -2.74
CA LYS A 72 18.83 -4.36 -2.92
C LYS A 72 17.74 -5.11 -2.16
N LEU A 73 17.45 -4.73 -0.91
CA LEU A 73 16.33 -5.25 -0.13
C LEU A 73 15.00 -5.07 -0.86
N CYS A 74 14.73 -3.87 -1.35
CA CYS A 74 13.51 -3.58 -2.11
C CYS A 74 13.42 -4.40 -3.40
N THR A 75 14.54 -4.54 -4.13
CA THR A 75 14.59 -5.35 -5.36
C THR A 75 14.35 -6.83 -5.09
N TYR A 76 14.89 -7.35 -3.98
CA TYR A 76 14.74 -8.75 -3.59
C TYR A 76 13.30 -9.11 -3.21
N THR A 77 12.60 -8.21 -2.53
CA THR A 77 11.28 -8.47 -1.95
C THR A 77 10.11 -8.19 -2.90
N THR A 78 10.35 -7.64 -4.10
CA THR A 78 9.30 -7.18 -5.01
C THR A 78 9.42 -7.75 -6.42
N ILE A 79 8.29 -7.77 -7.13
CA ILE A 79 8.26 -8.10 -8.56
C ILE A 79 8.67 -6.92 -9.46
N ASN A 80 8.78 -5.72 -8.92
CA ASN A 80 9.13 -4.54 -9.71
C ASN A 80 10.64 -4.47 -9.99
N SER A 81 11.01 -4.00 -11.18
CA SER A 81 12.40 -3.66 -11.48
C SER A 81 12.72 -2.24 -11.04
N PHE A 82 13.82 -2.06 -10.32
CA PHE A 82 14.38 -0.76 -9.96
C PHE A 82 15.66 -0.40 -10.74
N ALA A 83 15.93 -1.07 -11.86
CA ALA A 83 17.10 -0.81 -12.69
C ALA A 83 17.20 0.65 -13.18
N ASN A 84 16.06 1.32 -13.36
CA ASN A 84 16.00 2.74 -13.70
C ASN A 84 15.11 3.47 -12.68
N PHE A 85 15.68 3.68 -11.49
CA PHE A 85 14.99 4.33 -10.37
C PHE A 85 15.92 5.36 -9.72
N PRO A 86 16.14 6.52 -10.35
CA PRO A 86 17.02 7.55 -9.81
C PRO A 86 16.41 8.26 -8.59
N VAL A 87 17.27 8.95 -7.83
CA VAL A 87 16.87 9.83 -6.73
C VAL A 87 15.81 10.85 -7.19
N ASN A 88 14.93 11.26 -6.29
CA ASN A 88 13.76 12.11 -6.53
C ASN A 88 12.70 11.48 -7.46
N ARG A 89 12.62 10.17 -7.49
CA ARG A 89 11.52 9.44 -8.16
C ARG A 89 10.71 8.62 -7.16
N ALA A 90 9.45 8.42 -7.52
CA ALA A 90 8.57 7.47 -6.85
C ALA A 90 8.14 6.38 -7.84
N LYS A 91 7.95 5.18 -7.33
CA LYS A 91 7.52 4.03 -8.13
C LYS A 91 6.64 3.11 -7.28
N GLN A 92 5.64 2.52 -7.90
CA GLN A 92 4.89 1.45 -7.24
C GLN A 92 5.81 0.29 -6.90
N MET A 93 5.61 -0.28 -5.73
CA MET A 93 6.31 -1.45 -5.23
C MET A 93 5.29 -2.50 -4.80
N VAL A 94 5.43 -3.72 -5.31
CA VAL A 94 4.52 -4.84 -5.04
C VAL A 94 5.32 -6.02 -4.47
N PRO A 95 5.52 -6.08 -3.15
CA PRO A 95 6.15 -7.21 -2.50
C PRO A 95 5.33 -8.49 -2.59
N THR A 96 6.04 -9.60 -2.74
CA THR A 96 5.45 -10.94 -2.85
C THR A 96 6.06 -11.91 -1.83
N SER A 97 5.32 -12.97 -1.52
CA SER A 97 5.86 -14.13 -0.81
C SER A 97 6.82 -14.92 -1.70
N TYR A 98 7.47 -15.92 -1.13
CA TYR A 98 8.37 -16.82 -1.86
C TYR A 98 7.63 -17.63 -2.96
N GLU A 99 6.34 -17.87 -2.78
CA GLU A 99 5.48 -18.55 -3.75
C GLU A 99 4.92 -17.60 -4.81
N GLY A 100 5.24 -16.31 -4.73
CA GLY A 100 4.76 -15.29 -5.67
C GLY A 100 3.40 -14.70 -5.34
N HIS A 101 2.83 -14.96 -4.15
CA HIS A 101 1.59 -14.32 -3.73
C HIS A 101 1.85 -12.88 -3.31
N VAL A 102 0.98 -11.96 -3.72
CA VAL A 102 1.07 -10.55 -3.34
C VAL A 102 0.85 -10.40 -1.84
N ILE A 103 1.83 -9.83 -1.14
CA ILE A 103 1.74 -9.44 0.28
C ILE A 103 0.97 -8.13 0.40
N GLY A 104 1.20 -7.22 -0.53
CA GLY A 104 0.57 -5.93 -0.62
C GLY A 104 1.25 -5.07 -1.66
N ASP A 105 0.89 -3.80 -1.68
CA ASP A 105 1.51 -2.80 -2.55
C ASP A 105 1.69 -1.48 -1.81
N GLY A 106 2.42 -0.58 -2.41
CA GLY A 106 2.64 0.76 -1.91
C GLY A 106 3.49 1.57 -2.89
N ILE A 107 3.91 2.72 -2.44
CA ILE A 107 4.79 3.60 -3.20
C ILE A 107 6.16 3.64 -2.53
N LEU A 108 7.20 3.41 -3.31
CA LEU A 108 8.58 3.58 -2.91
C LEU A 108 9.10 4.91 -3.46
N PHE A 109 9.60 5.75 -2.59
CA PHE A 109 10.24 7.03 -2.91
C PHE A 109 11.74 6.89 -2.74
N HIS A 110 12.51 7.31 -3.73
CA HIS A 110 13.97 7.36 -3.68
C HIS A 110 14.39 8.76 -3.25
N LEU A 111 14.66 8.92 -1.96
CA LEU A 111 14.91 10.23 -1.35
C LEU A 111 16.37 10.66 -1.51
N ASP A 112 17.30 9.72 -1.30
CA ASP A 112 18.75 9.95 -1.44
C ASP A 112 19.41 8.63 -1.85
N LYS A 113 20.69 8.66 -2.19
CA LYS A 113 21.48 7.50 -2.65
C LYS A 113 21.25 6.23 -1.83
N ASP A 114 21.23 6.35 -0.53
CA ASP A 114 21.08 5.25 0.42
C ASP A 114 19.86 5.44 1.33
N GLU A 115 18.85 6.19 0.86
CA GLU A 115 17.63 6.45 1.61
C GLU A 115 16.38 6.30 0.75
N LEU A 116 15.51 5.37 1.15
CA LEU A 116 14.23 5.10 0.54
C LEU A 116 13.11 5.29 1.58
N LEU A 117 11.95 5.75 1.13
CA LEU A 117 10.72 5.78 1.93
C LEU A 117 9.68 4.91 1.23
N PHE A 118 9.20 3.89 1.93
CA PHE A 118 8.06 3.10 1.49
C PHE A 118 6.80 3.57 2.22
N VAL A 119 5.74 3.79 1.46
CA VAL A 119 4.41 4.15 1.98
C VAL A 119 3.41 3.10 1.50
N GLY A 120 2.84 2.36 2.44
CA GLY A 120 1.94 1.27 2.14
C GLY A 120 1.21 0.73 3.36
N ARG A 121 0.66 -0.46 3.26
CA ARG A 121 -0.05 -1.09 4.38
C ARG A 121 0.91 -1.83 5.33
N ALA A 122 0.52 -1.93 6.61
CA ALA A 122 1.31 -2.57 7.63
C ALA A 122 1.82 -3.99 7.29
N PRO A 123 1.05 -4.89 6.65
CA PRO A 123 1.59 -6.21 6.27
C PRO A 123 2.82 -6.13 5.35
N THR A 124 2.84 -5.17 4.43
CA THR A 124 3.99 -4.94 3.55
C THR A 124 5.19 -4.40 4.33
N VAL A 125 4.96 -3.44 5.22
CA VAL A 125 6.00 -2.90 6.11
C VAL A 125 6.62 -4.02 6.94
N ASN A 126 5.81 -4.86 7.58
CA ASN A 126 6.27 -5.99 8.38
C ASN A 126 7.10 -6.99 7.57
N TRP A 127 6.71 -7.24 6.31
CA TRP A 127 7.46 -8.12 5.41
C TRP A 127 8.84 -7.56 5.07
N LEU A 128 8.93 -6.27 4.79
CA LEU A 128 10.20 -5.59 4.54
C LEU A 128 11.11 -5.58 5.77
N GLN A 129 10.55 -5.30 6.96
CA GLN A 129 11.29 -5.34 8.22
C GLN A 129 11.82 -6.75 8.52
N PHE A 130 11.00 -7.78 8.35
CA PHE A 130 11.42 -9.17 8.52
C PHE A 130 12.62 -9.51 7.64
N HIS A 131 12.60 -9.12 6.38
CA HIS A 131 13.72 -9.36 5.46
C HIS A 131 14.97 -8.53 5.80
N CYS A 132 14.79 -7.32 6.28
CA CYS A 132 15.89 -6.51 6.75
C CYS A 132 16.61 -7.14 7.95
N GLU A 133 15.84 -7.70 8.88
CA GLU A 133 16.36 -8.31 10.11
C GLU A 133 16.96 -9.71 9.88
N THR A 134 16.46 -10.47 8.92
CA THR A 134 16.82 -11.88 8.72
C THR A 134 17.57 -12.16 7.43
N GLY A 135 17.52 -11.27 6.46
CA GLY A 135 18.01 -11.50 5.11
C GLY A 135 19.47 -11.15 4.84
N GLY A 136 20.17 -10.54 5.78
CA GLY A 136 21.59 -10.15 5.62
C GLY A 136 21.79 -8.94 4.69
N PHE A 137 20.84 -8.01 4.73
CA PHE A 137 20.91 -6.71 4.05
C PHE A 137 21.42 -5.62 4.98
#